data_da21879d82316efb4e806a9e69687699
#
_entry.id   da21879d82316efb4e806a9e69687699
#
_cell.length_a   1.000
_cell.length_b   1.000
_cell.length_c   1.000
_cell.angle_alpha   90.00
_cell.angle_beta   90.00
_cell.angle_gamma   90.00
#
_symmetry.space_group_name_H-M   'P 1'
#
loop_
_entity.id
_entity.type
_entity.pdbx_description
1 polymer ?
#
loop_
_entity_poly.entity_id
_entity_poly.type
_entity_poly.pdbx_seq_one_letter_code
_entity_poly.pdbx_strand_id
1 'polypeptide(L)'
;MSAPLLEIEAVNAYYGKSHVLQDVSLAVEAGEVVALLGRNGSGRSTTLKAIMGLVEVKMGAIRFRGKTITNHSPFRLAKSGIAFVPEDRRIFPNLTVGENLRLAALAGRKGEWTEKRIYEYFAVLGERKDKPAKLSGGEQQMLAIARALIANPAIILLDEPMEGLAPLIARNVEDVVRRIRSEGNTILLVEQNAQVAMGLSDRGYILSNGRVMASGPIAELKDDTEAMQKYLAV
;
A
#
# COMPACT_ATOMS: atom_id res chain seq x y z
N MET A 1 9.34 21.31 11.38
CA MET A 1 8.60 20.11 10.90
C MET A 1 9.64 19.13 10.39
N SER A 2 9.58 17.86 10.77
CA SER A 2 10.46 16.81 10.21
C SER A 2 10.15 16.63 8.72
N ALA A 3 11.14 16.20 7.94
CA ALA A 3 10.91 15.87 6.54
C ALA A 3 10.02 14.60 6.45
N PRO A 4 9.08 14.53 5.48
CA PRO A 4 8.21 13.39 5.31
C PRO A 4 9.00 12.10 5.06
N LEU A 5 8.44 10.95 5.47
CA LEU A 5 9.04 9.65 5.25
C LEU A 5 9.09 9.31 3.75
N LEU A 6 7.99 9.57 3.04
CA LEU A 6 7.86 9.43 1.58
C LEU A 6 7.32 10.74 1.00
N GLU A 7 7.94 11.23 -0.06
CA GLU A 7 7.54 12.43 -0.78
C GLU A 7 7.53 12.19 -2.28
N ILE A 8 6.47 12.61 -2.93
CA ILE A 8 6.32 12.64 -4.39
C ILE A 8 6.13 14.09 -4.80
N GLU A 9 6.94 14.56 -5.73
CA GLU A 9 6.96 15.96 -6.19
C GLU A 9 6.79 16.00 -7.71
N ALA A 10 5.66 16.56 -8.17
CA ALA A 10 5.32 16.80 -9.57
C ALA A 10 5.60 15.59 -10.49
N VAL A 11 5.27 14.37 -10.04
CA VAL A 11 5.57 13.14 -10.77
C VAL A 11 4.68 13.00 -12.00
N ASN A 12 5.33 12.77 -13.12
CA ASN A 12 4.72 12.46 -14.42
C ASN A 12 5.18 11.07 -14.87
N ALA A 13 4.21 10.17 -15.11
CA ALA A 13 4.47 8.79 -15.51
C ALA A 13 3.61 8.36 -16.70
N TYR A 14 4.14 7.43 -17.49
CA TYR A 14 3.56 7.03 -18.77
C TYR A 14 3.53 5.52 -18.94
N TYR A 15 2.48 5.02 -19.58
CA TYR A 15 2.45 3.70 -20.22
C TYR A 15 2.53 3.88 -21.72
N GLY A 16 3.71 3.66 -22.31
CA GLY A 16 3.96 3.97 -23.71
C GLY A 16 3.75 5.46 -23.99
N LYS A 17 2.70 5.79 -24.78
CA LYS A 17 2.32 7.17 -25.08
C LYS A 17 1.25 7.73 -24.13
N SER A 18 0.64 6.91 -23.31
CA SER A 18 -0.44 7.32 -22.41
C SER A 18 0.13 7.99 -21.17
N HIS A 19 -0.17 9.28 -20.96
CA HIS A 19 0.21 10.06 -19.80
C HIS A 19 -0.76 9.76 -18.66
N VAL A 20 -0.35 8.96 -17.68
CA VAL A 20 -1.22 8.42 -16.63
C VAL A 20 -1.11 9.20 -15.32
N LEU A 21 0.09 9.64 -14.93
CA LEU A 21 0.27 10.54 -13.79
C LEU A 21 0.72 11.91 -14.31
N GLN A 22 0.06 12.97 -13.84
CA GLN A 22 0.22 14.33 -14.32
C GLN A 22 0.46 15.25 -13.12
N ASP A 23 1.71 15.61 -12.88
CA ASP A 23 2.18 16.49 -11.79
C ASP A 23 1.69 16.03 -10.40
N VAL A 24 1.66 14.71 -10.17
CA VAL A 24 1.21 14.16 -8.89
C VAL A 24 2.20 14.53 -7.80
N SER A 25 1.68 15.15 -6.74
CA SER A 25 2.45 15.49 -5.53
C SER A 25 1.71 15.01 -4.30
N LEU A 26 2.41 14.30 -3.42
CA LEU A 26 1.90 13.84 -2.13
C LEU A 26 3.04 13.59 -1.14
N ALA A 27 2.72 13.53 0.14
CA ALA A 27 3.66 13.20 1.19
C ALA A 27 3.02 12.25 2.21
N VAL A 28 3.84 11.41 2.84
CA VAL A 28 3.45 10.50 3.93
C VAL A 28 4.43 10.69 5.08
N GLU A 29 3.92 11.03 6.25
CA GLU A 29 4.71 11.13 7.47
C GLU A 29 4.95 9.75 8.10
N ALA A 30 5.96 9.65 8.96
CA ALA A 30 6.19 8.41 9.70
C ALA A 30 5.07 8.15 10.71
N GLY A 31 4.55 6.91 10.74
CA GLY A 31 3.44 6.51 11.61
C GLY A 31 2.06 6.91 11.10
N GLU A 32 1.96 7.53 9.92
CA GLU A 32 0.72 7.99 9.31
C GLU A 32 0.13 6.92 8.36
N VAL A 33 -1.19 6.85 8.30
CA VAL A 33 -1.92 6.13 7.26
C VAL A 33 -2.53 7.13 6.30
N VAL A 34 -2.08 7.10 5.05
CA VAL A 34 -2.56 7.99 3.98
C VAL A 34 -3.35 7.18 2.95
N ALA A 35 -4.56 7.64 2.61
CA ALA A 35 -5.37 7.05 1.55
C ALA A 35 -5.16 7.75 0.21
N LEU A 36 -5.01 6.97 -0.86
CA LEU A 36 -5.20 7.45 -2.24
C LEU A 36 -6.60 7.04 -2.69
N LEU A 37 -7.47 8.02 -2.81
CA LEU A 37 -8.87 7.90 -3.18
C LEU A 37 -9.06 8.26 -4.65
N GLY A 38 -10.13 7.78 -5.28
CA GLY A 38 -10.46 8.11 -6.65
C GLY A 38 -11.15 6.95 -7.36
N ARG A 39 -11.72 7.22 -8.54
CA ARG A 39 -12.39 6.21 -9.38
C ARG A 39 -11.38 5.31 -10.07
N ASN A 40 -11.85 4.19 -10.63
CA ASN A 40 -11.00 3.30 -11.43
C ASN A 40 -10.37 4.08 -12.60
N GLY A 41 -9.06 3.81 -12.83
CA GLY A 41 -8.27 4.54 -13.83
C GLY A 41 -7.80 5.95 -13.41
N SER A 42 -8.03 6.38 -12.16
CA SER A 42 -7.59 7.70 -11.69
C SER A 42 -6.07 7.85 -11.52
N GLY A 43 -5.30 6.74 -11.52
CA GLY A 43 -3.84 6.74 -11.35
C GLY A 43 -3.34 6.22 -10.00
N ARG A 44 -4.22 5.78 -9.10
CA ARG A 44 -3.87 5.30 -7.75
C ARG A 44 -2.80 4.19 -7.76
N SER A 45 -3.11 3.03 -8.33
CA SER A 45 -2.17 1.91 -8.44
C SER A 45 -0.91 2.26 -9.24
N THR A 46 -1.05 3.14 -10.25
CA THR A 46 0.12 3.65 -11.01
C THR A 46 1.04 4.47 -10.11
N THR A 47 0.50 5.24 -9.16
CA THR A 47 1.29 5.97 -8.17
C THR A 47 2.12 5.01 -7.31
N LEU A 48 1.50 3.93 -6.77
CA LEU A 48 2.25 2.91 -6.01
C LEU A 48 3.32 2.23 -6.87
N LYS A 49 2.99 1.89 -8.13
CA LYS A 49 3.93 1.29 -9.07
C LYS A 49 5.08 2.23 -9.43
N ALA A 50 4.83 3.54 -9.55
CA ALA A 50 5.89 4.54 -9.76
C ALA A 50 6.83 4.63 -8.54
N ILE A 51 6.30 4.63 -7.30
CA ILE A 51 7.10 4.57 -6.07
C ILE A 51 8.00 3.32 -6.08
N MET A 52 7.48 2.19 -6.52
CA MET A 52 8.20 0.91 -6.57
C MET A 52 9.13 0.76 -7.79
N GLY A 53 9.27 1.80 -8.62
CA GLY A 53 10.10 1.74 -9.82
C GLY A 53 9.61 0.72 -10.87
N LEU A 54 8.32 0.35 -10.82
CA LEU A 54 7.66 -0.56 -11.77
C LEU A 54 7.08 0.20 -12.96
N VAL A 55 6.94 1.52 -12.84
CA VAL A 55 6.55 2.44 -13.91
C VAL A 55 7.56 3.56 -13.94
N GLU A 56 8.03 3.90 -15.13
CA GLU A 56 9.05 4.93 -15.32
C GLU A 56 8.46 6.33 -15.05
N VAL A 57 9.12 7.07 -14.18
CA VAL A 57 8.87 8.49 -13.94
C VAL A 57 9.72 9.30 -14.91
N LYS A 58 9.05 10.07 -15.77
CA LYS A 58 9.72 10.91 -16.78
C LYS A 58 10.09 12.30 -16.26
N MET A 59 9.27 12.85 -15.35
CA MET A 59 9.46 14.16 -14.73
C MET A 59 9.05 14.11 -13.26
N GLY A 60 9.60 15.00 -12.45
CA GLY A 60 9.37 15.04 -11.02
C GLY A 60 10.35 14.17 -10.23
N ALA A 61 10.11 14.04 -8.95
CA ALA A 61 11.01 13.31 -8.04
C ALA A 61 10.21 12.52 -7.00
N ILE A 62 10.74 11.37 -6.61
CA ILE A 62 10.27 10.58 -5.46
C ILE A 62 11.42 10.52 -4.47
N ARG A 63 11.14 10.89 -3.22
CA ARG A 63 12.11 10.84 -2.12
C ARG A 63 11.60 9.92 -1.01
N PHE A 64 12.53 9.18 -0.44
CA PHE A 64 12.28 8.36 0.73
C PHE A 64 13.33 8.66 1.80
N ARG A 65 12.89 9.08 2.99
CA ARG A 65 13.79 9.58 4.05
C ARG A 65 14.73 10.68 3.55
N GLY A 66 14.19 11.62 2.75
CA GLY A 66 14.93 12.73 2.15
C GLY A 66 15.89 12.35 1.00
N LYS A 67 16.02 11.06 0.67
CA LYS A 67 16.89 10.60 -0.43
C LYS A 67 16.07 10.34 -1.68
N THR A 68 16.52 10.83 -2.83
CA THR A 68 15.90 10.56 -4.13
C THR A 68 15.99 9.07 -4.45
N ILE A 69 14.83 8.49 -4.77
CA ILE A 69 14.66 7.07 -5.13
C ILE A 69 13.98 6.89 -6.50
N THR A 70 13.77 7.99 -7.23
CA THR A 70 13.11 7.97 -8.54
C THR A 70 13.74 6.93 -9.47
N ASN A 71 12.93 6.06 -10.06
CA ASN A 71 13.35 5.00 -10.98
C ASN A 71 14.39 4.01 -10.41
N HIS A 72 14.55 3.93 -9.09
CA HIS A 72 15.35 2.87 -8.50
C HIS A 72 14.67 1.50 -8.73
N SER A 73 15.49 0.44 -8.82
CA SER A 73 14.96 -0.91 -8.99
C SER A 73 14.14 -1.36 -7.77
N PRO A 74 13.08 -2.16 -7.95
CA PRO A 74 12.23 -2.67 -6.86
C PRO A 74 13.03 -3.36 -5.76
N PHE A 75 14.10 -4.06 -6.10
CA PHE A 75 14.99 -4.70 -5.14
C PHE A 75 15.67 -3.69 -4.20
N ARG A 76 16.18 -2.58 -4.73
CA ARG A 76 16.79 -1.52 -3.91
C ARG A 76 15.77 -0.85 -3.01
N LEU A 77 14.55 -0.63 -3.52
CA LEU A 77 13.46 -0.02 -2.77
C LEU A 77 13.00 -0.92 -1.62
N ALA A 78 12.83 -2.21 -1.86
CA ALA A 78 12.53 -3.19 -0.80
C ALA A 78 13.63 -3.20 0.28
N LYS A 79 14.89 -3.23 -0.11
CA LYS A 79 16.06 -3.16 0.82
C LYS A 79 16.09 -1.85 1.61
N SER A 80 15.61 -0.74 1.06
CA SER A 80 15.52 0.55 1.77
C SER A 80 14.41 0.58 2.84
N GLY A 81 13.47 -0.36 2.77
CA GLY A 81 12.36 -0.51 3.72
C GLY A 81 11.01 -0.08 3.19
N ILE A 82 10.79 -0.13 1.86
CA ILE A 82 9.47 0.03 1.25
C ILE A 82 8.94 -1.36 0.93
N ALA A 83 7.79 -1.73 1.51
CA ALA A 83 7.09 -2.97 1.15
C ALA A 83 5.88 -2.65 0.27
N PHE A 84 5.57 -3.54 -0.66
CA PHE A 84 4.45 -3.40 -1.58
C PHE A 84 3.61 -4.67 -1.60
N VAL A 85 2.32 -4.52 -1.36
CA VAL A 85 1.29 -5.55 -1.50
C VAL A 85 0.41 -5.16 -2.68
N PRO A 86 0.62 -5.78 -3.85
CA PRO A 86 -0.19 -5.50 -5.04
C PRO A 86 -1.56 -6.19 -4.95
N GLU A 87 -2.53 -5.71 -5.73
CA GLU A 87 -3.88 -6.26 -5.87
C GLU A 87 -3.88 -7.77 -6.19
N ASP A 88 -2.95 -8.22 -7.07
CA ASP A 88 -2.79 -9.63 -7.48
C ASP A 88 -2.04 -10.51 -6.45
N ARG A 89 -1.79 -9.98 -5.23
CA ARG A 89 -1.20 -10.65 -4.06
C ARG A 89 0.22 -11.19 -4.25
N ARG A 90 0.57 -11.69 -5.42
CA ARG A 90 1.89 -12.24 -5.82
C ARG A 90 2.52 -13.18 -4.80
N ILE A 91 1.73 -14.11 -4.25
CA ILE A 91 2.27 -15.18 -3.43
C ILE A 91 3.03 -16.20 -4.31
N PHE A 92 3.95 -16.95 -3.71
CA PHE A 92 4.63 -18.06 -4.40
C PHE A 92 3.82 -19.34 -4.19
N PRO A 93 3.03 -19.79 -5.19
CA PRO A 93 2.07 -20.87 -5.00
C PRO A 93 2.71 -22.25 -4.77
N ASN A 94 3.96 -22.42 -5.19
CA ASN A 94 4.72 -23.67 -5.05
C ASN A 94 5.54 -23.74 -3.74
N LEU A 95 5.57 -22.65 -2.96
CA LEU A 95 6.24 -22.61 -1.67
C LEU A 95 5.21 -22.73 -0.54
N THR A 96 5.57 -23.32 0.57
CA THR A 96 4.75 -23.33 1.80
C THR A 96 4.56 -21.92 2.36
N VAL A 97 3.61 -21.72 3.27
CA VAL A 97 3.43 -20.43 3.97
C VAL A 97 4.73 -20.00 4.65
N GLY A 98 5.38 -20.92 5.38
CA GLY A 98 6.65 -20.64 6.06
C GLY A 98 7.79 -20.28 5.09
N GLU A 99 7.86 -20.93 3.92
CA GLU A 99 8.85 -20.59 2.88
C GLU A 99 8.58 -19.24 2.24
N ASN A 100 7.30 -18.90 1.99
CA ASN A 100 6.90 -17.57 1.54
C ASN A 100 7.36 -16.48 2.52
N LEU A 101 7.16 -16.68 3.83
CA LEU A 101 7.57 -15.75 4.87
C LEU A 101 9.09 -15.66 4.98
N ARG A 102 9.80 -16.80 5.01
CA ARG A 102 11.27 -16.83 5.09
C ARG A 102 11.93 -16.13 3.91
N LEU A 103 11.42 -16.35 2.69
CA LEU A 103 11.94 -15.68 1.51
C LEU A 103 11.78 -14.15 1.60
N ALA A 104 10.64 -13.67 2.11
CA ALA A 104 10.41 -12.25 2.33
C ALA A 104 11.32 -11.67 3.43
N ALA A 105 11.54 -12.42 4.52
CA ALA A 105 12.42 -12.02 5.61
C ALA A 105 13.89 -11.86 5.15
N LEU A 106 14.38 -12.68 4.20
CA LEU A 106 15.74 -12.56 3.66
C LEU A 106 15.95 -11.24 2.89
N ALA A 107 14.92 -10.71 2.26
CA ALA A 107 14.98 -9.42 1.57
C ALA A 107 14.83 -8.24 2.54
N GLY A 108 14.31 -8.50 3.74
CA GLY A 108 13.94 -7.50 4.73
C GLY A 108 15.09 -7.05 5.65
N ARG A 109 14.69 -6.35 6.71
CA ARG A 109 15.56 -5.86 7.78
C ARG A 109 15.26 -6.60 9.08
N LYS A 110 16.18 -6.58 10.03
CA LYS A 110 15.89 -7.02 11.39
C LYS A 110 14.93 -6.04 12.07
N GLY A 111 13.98 -6.55 12.83
CA GLY A 111 12.98 -5.72 13.52
C GLY A 111 11.99 -6.56 14.30
N GLU A 112 10.89 -5.95 14.69
CA GLU A 112 9.89 -6.54 15.58
C GLU A 112 9.00 -7.60 14.91
N TRP A 113 8.86 -7.54 13.59
CA TRP A 113 8.08 -8.51 12.83
C TRP A 113 8.88 -9.79 12.63
N THR A 114 8.81 -10.68 13.62
CA THR A 114 9.39 -12.03 13.59
C THR A 114 8.38 -13.04 13.05
N GLU A 115 8.83 -14.23 12.63
CA GLU A 115 7.93 -15.29 12.19
C GLU A 115 6.92 -15.68 13.29
N LYS A 116 7.34 -15.70 14.56
CA LYS A 116 6.46 -15.93 15.71
C LYS A 116 5.35 -14.87 15.77
N ARG A 117 5.71 -13.58 15.71
CA ARG A 117 4.76 -12.48 15.75
C ARG A 117 3.79 -12.51 14.55
N ILE A 118 4.27 -12.88 13.37
CA ILE A 118 3.41 -13.06 12.19
C ILE A 118 2.34 -14.12 12.45
N TYR A 119 2.68 -15.28 13.02
CA TYR A 119 1.69 -16.31 13.32
C TYR A 119 0.74 -15.93 14.47
N GLU A 120 1.19 -15.14 15.45
CA GLU A 120 0.31 -14.57 16.49
C GLU A 120 -0.67 -13.54 15.89
N TYR A 121 -0.24 -12.83 14.84
CA TYR A 121 -1.04 -11.83 14.14
C TYR A 121 -2.03 -12.45 13.15
N PHE A 122 -1.59 -13.49 12.46
CA PHE A 122 -2.32 -14.21 11.41
C PHE A 122 -2.44 -15.68 11.80
N ALA A 123 -3.25 -15.98 12.83
CA ALA A 123 -3.40 -17.34 13.36
C ALA A 123 -3.73 -18.37 12.27
N VAL A 124 -4.60 -18.01 11.32
CA VAL A 124 -4.96 -18.84 10.17
C VAL A 124 -3.75 -19.30 9.33
N LEU A 125 -2.71 -18.46 9.21
CA LEU A 125 -1.48 -18.84 8.50
C LEU A 125 -0.65 -19.86 9.30
N GLY A 126 -0.72 -19.79 10.64
CA GLY A 126 -0.09 -20.76 11.53
C GLY A 126 -0.69 -22.16 11.40
N GLU A 127 -2.00 -22.26 11.19
CA GLU A 127 -2.72 -23.52 10.97
C GLU A 127 -2.47 -24.14 9.57
N ARG A 128 -2.05 -23.29 8.60
CA ARG A 128 -1.89 -23.64 7.18
C ARG A 128 -0.42 -23.66 6.74
N LYS A 129 0.53 -23.88 7.67
CA LYS A 129 1.99 -23.76 7.46
C LYS A 129 2.50 -24.45 6.18
N ASP A 130 1.86 -25.53 5.75
CA ASP A 130 2.43 -26.44 4.78
C ASP A 130 1.92 -26.30 3.34
N LYS A 131 0.88 -25.44 3.05
CA LYS A 131 0.21 -25.49 1.72
C LYS A 131 -0.37 -24.15 1.24
N PRO A 132 0.41 -23.26 0.58
CA PRO A 132 -0.12 -22.01 0.03
C PRO A 132 -1.09 -22.20 -1.13
N ALA A 133 -0.90 -23.23 -1.96
CA ALA A 133 -1.75 -23.49 -3.13
C ALA A 133 -3.22 -23.82 -2.81
N LYS A 134 -3.54 -24.04 -1.52
CA LYS A 134 -4.89 -24.34 -1.02
C LYS A 134 -5.49 -23.20 -0.17
N LEU A 135 -4.83 -22.04 -0.11
CA LEU A 135 -5.33 -20.89 0.61
C LEU A 135 -6.52 -20.28 -0.14
N SER A 136 -7.56 -19.92 0.59
CA SER A 136 -8.66 -19.07 0.08
C SER A 136 -8.12 -17.69 -0.32
N GLY A 137 -8.89 -16.94 -1.11
CA GLY A 137 -8.49 -15.58 -1.51
C GLY A 137 -8.11 -14.67 -0.34
N GLY A 138 -8.85 -14.74 0.77
CA GLY A 138 -8.54 -13.98 1.98
C GLY A 138 -7.27 -14.44 2.69
N GLU A 139 -7.06 -15.76 2.80
CA GLU A 139 -5.81 -16.30 3.37
C GLU A 139 -4.59 -15.93 2.51
N GLN A 140 -4.73 -15.91 1.18
CA GLN A 140 -3.69 -15.43 0.28
C GLN A 140 -3.39 -13.94 0.49
N GLN A 141 -4.42 -13.12 0.71
CA GLN A 141 -4.26 -11.71 1.01
C GLN A 141 -3.55 -11.51 2.35
N MET A 142 -3.95 -12.25 3.38
CA MET A 142 -3.27 -12.24 4.68
C MET A 142 -1.80 -12.65 4.55
N LEU A 143 -1.49 -13.66 3.74
CA LEU A 143 -0.10 -14.06 3.45
C LEU A 143 0.67 -12.96 2.73
N ALA A 144 0.07 -12.27 1.76
CA ALA A 144 0.71 -11.15 1.06
C ALA A 144 1.06 -10.01 2.04
N ILE A 145 0.13 -9.64 2.93
CA ILE A 145 0.36 -8.64 3.97
C ILE A 145 1.43 -9.13 4.97
N ALA A 146 1.34 -10.37 5.43
CA ALA A 146 2.32 -10.97 6.34
C ALA A 146 3.75 -10.97 5.76
N ARG A 147 3.89 -11.25 4.46
CA ARG A 147 5.17 -11.14 3.73
C ARG A 147 5.72 -9.72 3.69
N ALA A 148 4.85 -8.71 3.56
CA ALA A 148 5.26 -7.32 3.64
C ALA A 148 5.76 -6.96 5.05
N LEU A 149 5.04 -7.37 6.09
CA LEU A 149 5.35 -7.08 7.49
C LEU A 149 6.66 -7.75 7.95
N ILE A 150 6.87 -9.04 7.65
CA ILE A 150 8.06 -9.78 8.10
C ILE A 150 9.36 -9.19 7.53
N ALA A 151 9.28 -8.43 6.45
CA ALA A 151 10.41 -7.67 5.92
C ALA A 151 10.78 -6.45 6.78
N ASN A 152 10.02 -6.16 7.85
CA ASN A 152 10.19 -5.01 8.74
C ASN A 152 10.31 -3.68 7.98
N PRO A 153 9.31 -3.32 7.17
CA PRO A 153 9.34 -2.11 6.35
C PRO A 153 9.23 -0.85 7.22
N ALA A 154 9.64 0.29 6.66
CA ALA A 154 9.34 1.59 7.24
C ALA A 154 8.02 2.16 6.70
N ILE A 155 7.60 1.70 5.51
CA ILE A 155 6.31 2.03 4.91
C ILE A 155 5.78 0.81 4.15
N ILE A 156 4.48 0.60 4.22
CA ILE A 156 3.75 -0.44 3.48
C ILE A 156 2.85 0.24 2.46
N LEU A 157 3.01 -0.13 1.20
CA LEU A 157 2.12 0.28 0.11
C LEU A 157 1.10 -0.84 -0.10
N LEU A 158 -0.19 -0.55 0.09
CA LEU A 158 -1.29 -1.50 -0.07
C LEU A 158 -2.14 -1.09 -1.28
N ASP A 159 -2.22 -1.96 -2.28
CA ASP A 159 -2.98 -1.73 -3.51
C ASP A 159 -4.25 -2.60 -3.50
N GLU A 160 -5.39 -1.98 -3.19
CA GLU A 160 -6.73 -2.57 -3.14
C GLU A 160 -6.79 -3.91 -2.35
N PRO A 161 -6.35 -3.92 -1.07
CA PRO A 161 -6.17 -5.16 -0.32
C PRO A 161 -7.47 -5.91 -0.02
N MET A 162 -8.66 -5.27 -0.15
CA MET A 162 -9.97 -5.89 0.06
C MET A 162 -10.66 -6.30 -1.24
N GLU A 163 -10.11 -5.94 -2.42
CA GLU A 163 -10.74 -6.18 -3.72
C GLU A 163 -10.92 -7.69 -4.00
N GLY A 164 -12.08 -8.03 -4.55
CA GLY A 164 -12.43 -9.41 -4.92
C GLY A 164 -12.59 -10.37 -3.74
N LEU A 165 -12.71 -9.89 -2.51
CA LEU A 165 -12.95 -10.70 -1.32
C LEU A 165 -14.45 -10.71 -0.95
N ALA A 166 -14.91 -11.83 -0.41
CA ALA A 166 -16.25 -11.89 0.19
C ALA A 166 -16.34 -10.89 1.37
N PRO A 167 -17.51 -10.28 1.63
CA PRO A 167 -17.64 -9.19 2.61
C PRO A 167 -17.09 -9.50 4.00
N LEU A 168 -17.31 -10.73 4.50
CA LEU A 168 -16.78 -11.14 5.80
C LEU A 168 -15.24 -11.20 5.80
N ILE A 169 -14.66 -11.66 4.71
CA ILE A 169 -13.21 -11.79 4.57
C ILE A 169 -12.57 -10.40 4.39
N ALA A 170 -13.21 -9.52 3.63
CA ALA A 170 -12.76 -8.13 3.49
C ALA A 170 -12.69 -7.42 4.85
N ARG A 171 -13.70 -7.62 5.73
CA ARG A 171 -13.68 -7.11 7.11
C ARG A 171 -12.50 -7.64 7.92
N ASN A 172 -12.17 -8.93 7.81
CA ASN A 172 -11.00 -9.49 8.49
C ASN A 172 -9.69 -8.82 8.03
N VAL A 173 -9.56 -8.54 6.73
CA VAL A 173 -8.40 -7.82 6.19
C VAL A 173 -8.39 -6.36 6.68
N GLU A 174 -9.55 -5.70 6.72
CA GLU A 174 -9.71 -4.35 7.28
C GLU A 174 -9.24 -4.31 8.75
N ASP A 175 -9.67 -5.27 9.58
CA ASP A 175 -9.28 -5.37 10.99
C ASP A 175 -7.76 -5.56 11.14
N VAL A 176 -7.14 -6.35 10.26
CA VAL A 176 -5.69 -6.49 10.22
C VAL A 176 -5.01 -5.15 9.90
N VAL A 177 -5.46 -4.42 8.88
CA VAL A 177 -4.90 -3.11 8.52
C VAL A 177 -5.10 -2.11 9.67
N ARG A 178 -6.28 -2.10 10.31
CA ARG A 178 -6.58 -1.28 11.48
C ARG A 178 -5.62 -1.56 12.65
N ARG A 179 -5.34 -2.84 12.89
CA ARG A 179 -4.40 -3.25 13.94
C ARG A 179 -2.95 -2.85 13.60
N ILE A 180 -2.51 -3.01 12.34
CA ILE A 180 -1.18 -2.56 11.88
C ILE A 180 -1.04 -1.05 12.07
N ARG A 181 -2.10 -0.27 11.73
CA ARG A 181 -2.16 1.18 11.99
C ARG A 181 -2.00 1.51 13.48
N SER A 182 -2.76 0.83 14.35
CA SER A 182 -2.75 1.12 15.79
C SER A 182 -1.38 0.89 16.45
N GLU A 183 -0.50 0.14 15.81
CA GLU A 183 0.89 -0.08 16.23
C GLU A 183 1.87 0.94 15.64
N GLY A 184 1.37 2.00 15.01
CA GLY A 184 2.19 3.11 14.48
C GLY A 184 2.93 2.80 13.18
N ASN A 185 2.51 1.76 12.44
CA ASN A 185 3.09 1.49 11.14
C ASN A 185 2.62 2.52 10.10
N THR A 186 3.53 2.90 9.20
CA THR A 186 3.23 3.83 8.11
C THR A 186 2.64 3.06 6.93
N ILE A 187 1.50 3.54 6.41
CA ILE A 187 0.79 2.89 5.31
C ILE A 187 0.39 3.93 4.26
N LEU A 188 0.62 3.62 3.00
CA LEU A 188 -0.02 4.29 1.87
C LEU A 188 -1.02 3.29 1.26
N LEU A 189 -2.31 3.58 1.45
CA LEU A 189 -3.43 2.71 1.11
C LEU A 189 -4.14 3.20 -0.14
N VAL A 190 -4.25 2.34 -1.14
CA VAL A 190 -5.18 2.51 -2.27
C VAL A 190 -6.38 1.61 -2.02
N GLU A 191 -7.57 2.16 -2.05
CA GLU A 191 -8.83 1.44 -1.93
C GLU A 191 -9.90 2.06 -2.82
N GLN A 192 -10.73 1.20 -3.42
CA GLN A 192 -11.87 1.64 -4.22
C GLN A 192 -13.02 2.13 -3.34
N ASN A 193 -13.27 1.44 -2.22
CA ASN A 193 -14.28 1.85 -1.26
C ASN A 193 -13.78 3.03 -0.43
N ALA A 194 -14.22 4.23 -0.80
CA ALA A 194 -13.82 5.47 -0.13
C ALA A 194 -14.17 5.48 1.37
N GLN A 195 -15.30 4.90 1.79
CA GLN A 195 -15.70 4.84 3.20
C GLN A 195 -14.74 3.98 4.01
N VAL A 196 -14.35 2.80 3.49
CA VAL A 196 -13.36 1.91 4.12
C VAL A 196 -12.01 2.61 4.20
N ALA A 197 -11.52 3.16 3.09
CA ALA A 197 -10.24 3.85 3.04
C ALA A 197 -10.17 5.02 4.05
N MET A 198 -11.21 5.85 4.08
CA MET A 198 -11.31 6.96 5.05
C MET A 198 -11.49 6.49 6.49
N GLY A 199 -12.07 5.32 6.73
CA GLY A 199 -12.17 4.71 8.06
C GLY A 199 -10.82 4.22 8.61
N LEU A 200 -9.88 3.94 7.73
CA LEU A 200 -8.55 3.41 8.06
C LEU A 200 -7.44 4.47 8.08
N SER A 201 -7.68 5.66 7.53
CA SER A 201 -6.62 6.64 7.25
C SER A 201 -6.73 7.89 8.12
N ASP A 202 -5.62 8.60 8.25
CA ASP A 202 -5.49 9.88 8.94
C ASP A 202 -5.66 11.04 7.97
N ARG A 203 -5.06 10.91 6.78
CA ARG A 203 -5.08 11.86 5.67
C ARG A 203 -5.41 11.17 4.36
N GLY A 204 -5.86 11.95 3.37
CA GLY A 204 -6.14 11.42 2.04
C GLY A 204 -5.78 12.37 0.92
N TYR A 205 -5.60 11.77 -0.26
CA TYR A 205 -5.47 12.46 -1.54
C TYR A 205 -6.51 11.89 -2.50
N ILE A 206 -7.30 12.76 -3.11
CA ILE A 206 -8.28 12.37 -4.13
C ILE A 206 -7.65 12.55 -5.50
N LEU A 207 -7.49 11.46 -6.24
CA LEU A 207 -6.96 11.45 -7.60
C LEU A 207 -8.10 11.37 -8.63
N SER A 208 -7.99 12.16 -9.69
CA SER A 208 -8.83 12.05 -10.87
C SER A 208 -8.00 12.33 -12.11
N ASN A 209 -8.11 11.47 -13.14
CA ASN A 209 -7.37 11.59 -14.40
C ASN A 209 -5.86 11.84 -14.22
N GLY A 210 -5.25 11.14 -13.27
CA GLY A 210 -3.82 11.24 -12.99
C GLY A 210 -3.37 12.49 -12.26
N ARG A 211 -4.28 13.29 -11.69
CA ARG A 211 -3.99 14.52 -10.93
C ARG A 211 -4.55 14.43 -9.51
N VAL A 212 -3.87 15.08 -8.57
CA VAL A 212 -4.44 15.31 -7.23
C VAL A 212 -5.44 16.47 -7.32
N MET A 213 -6.68 16.20 -6.97
CA MET A 213 -7.79 17.15 -7.03
C MET A 213 -8.12 17.77 -5.66
N ALA A 214 -7.94 17.00 -4.59
CA ALA A 214 -8.10 17.45 -3.22
C ALA A 214 -7.19 16.63 -2.30
N SER A 215 -6.78 17.20 -1.18
CA SER A 215 -5.99 16.51 -0.16
C SER A 215 -6.16 17.18 1.20
N GLY A 216 -6.06 16.41 2.26
CA GLY A 216 -6.16 16.93 3.64
C GLY A 216 -6.42 15.83 4.67
N PRO A 217 -6.59 16.20 5.93
CA PRO A 217 -7.10 15.32 6.98
C PRO A 217 -8.42 14.69 6.55
N ILE A 218 -8.62 13.42 6.90
CA ILE A 218 -9.85 12.69 6.50
C ILE A 218 -11.13 13.38 6.99
N ALA A 219 -11.08 14.02 8.17
CA ALA A 219 -12.23 14.76 8.68
C ALA A 219 -12.65 15.89 7.72
N GLU A 220 -11.68 16.69 7.26
CA GLU A 220 -11.92 17.79 6.31
C GLU A 220 -12.39 17.28 4.93
N LEU A 221 -11.79 16.19 4.42
CA LEU A 221 -12.20 15.61 3.15
C LEU A 221 -13.63 15.06 3.18
N LYS A 222 -14.08 14.52 4.33
CA LYS A 222 -15.47 14.06 4.50
C LYS A 222 -16.48 15.19 4.44
N ASP A 223 -16.09 16.37 4.92
CA ASP A 223 -16.95 17.56 4.94
C ASP A 223 -17.00 18.26 3.57
N ASP A 224 -16.03 17.99 2.68
CA ASP A 224 -16.00 18.47 1.31
C ASP A 224 -16.95 17.66 0.42
N THR A 225 -18.25 17.94 0.55
CA THR A 225 -19.31 17.23 -0.16
C THR A 225 -19.18 17.38 -1.67
N GLU A 226 -18.66 18.51 -2.17
CA GLU A 226 -18.48 18.75 -3.62
C GLU A 226 -17.40 17.82 -4.18
N ALA A 227 -16.23 17.75 -3.53
CA ALA A 227 -15.16 16.86 -3.95
C ALA A 227 -15.58 15.39 -3.85
N MET A 228 -16.29 15.00 -2.76
CA MET A 228 -16.79 13.65 -2.56
C MET A 228 -17.74 13.20 -3.68
N GLN A 229 -18.76 14.01 -4.00
CA GLN A 229 -19.71 13.70 -5.07
C GLN A 229 -19.04 13.70 -6.45
N LYS A 230 -18.20 14.68 -6.73
CA LYS A 230 -17.58 14.85 -8.05
C LYS A 230 -16.56 13.76 -8.37
N TYR A 231 -15.73 13.36 -7.42
CA TYR A 231 -14.58 12.50 -7.68
C TYR A 231 -14.71 11.08 -7.15
N LEU A 232 -15.53 10.83 -6.13
CA LEU A 232 -15.71 9.52 -5.51
C LEU A 232 -17.08 8.90 -5.76
N ALA A 233 -18.08 9.67 -6.19
CA ALA A 233 -19.47 9.24 -6.39
C ALA A 233 -20.11 8.64 -5.12
N VAL A 234 -19.84 9.26 -3.96
CA VAL A 234 -20.37 8.90 -2.65
C VAL A 234 -21.40 9.92 -2.20
#